data_54ad8d1b78f202250bf0d5a182f4368f
#
_entry.id   54ad8d1b78f202250bf0d5a182f4368f
#
_cell.length_a   1.000
_cell.length_b   1.000
_cell.length_c   1.000
_cell.angle_alpha   90.00
_cell.angle_beta   90.00
_cell.angle_gamma   90.00
#
_symmetry.space_group_name_H-M   'P 1'
#
loop_
_entity.id
_entity.type
_entity.pdbx_description
1 polymer ?
#
loop_
_entity_poly.entity_id
_entity_poly.type
_entity_poly.pdbx_seq_one_letter_code
_entity_poly.pdbx_strand_id
1 'polypeptide(L)'
;MAEPFPAEGLPLAEALARVLADLTPLEGAVRLPLADCLGRVSAEPCQATASVPGFRAAILDGYAIAGEPVPQPGDRWRVVGRSAPGAPFSGALAPGQAIRILTGAPLPELGGRVLPQELVTREDDTLTLLRETSANPWIRAADEEAAAGQELVGAGRRLGPADLARLASCGVASLRVRPQPRLGLLISGDELVPPGQPRDPGTIWESNGTLLEALLTRLGQRVAQRRVVADDPEALGEALEALAQTCEVVVSTGGVSAGDADWIRPLLAQRGDVAFWKLFLKPGRPFAYGRIGGRPFFGLPGNPVAAAITALQLLWPALQRLEGSTPEPLPRLQVRLAAPFKRGSGRPELARARLRVTATGELLAEVDGSQASSRIGSLGGADLLLEIPAELGSLERGQLLWAQLLRLPIF
;
A
#
# COMPACT_ATOMS: atom_id res chain seq x y z
N MET A 1 24.07 21.18 -29.80
CA MET A 1 23.70 19.75 -29.87
C MET A 1 22.17 19.68 -29.79
N ALA A 2 21.50 18.97 -30.70
CA ALA A 2 20.06 18.79 -30.64
C ALA A 2 19.73 18.09 -29.33
N GLU A 3 18.68 18.56 -28.60
CA GLU A 3 18.21 17.88 -27.41
C GLU A 3 17.81 16.43 -27.78
N PRO A 4 18.33 15.41 -27.09
CA PRO A 4 18.06 14.00 -27.44
C PRO A 4 16.62 13.57 -27.12
N PHE A 5 15.76 14.50 -26.71
CA PHE A 5 14.39 14.25 -26.27
C PHE A 5 13.39 15.11 -27.04
N PRO A 6 12.12 14.64 -27.22
CA PRO A 6 11.11 15.46 -27.85
C PRO A 6 10.96 16.81 -27.13
N ALA A 7 10.88 17.90 -27.88
CA ALA A 7 10.69 19.25 -27.32
C ALA A 7 9.43 19.37 -26.45
N GLU A 8 8.44 18.49 -26.68
CA GLU A 8 7.19 18.39 -25.93
C GLU A 8 7.36 17.70 -24.56
N GLY A 9 8.40 16.90 -24.36
CA GLY A 9 8.65 16.06 -23.18
C GLY A 9 8.34 14.59 -23.43
N LEU A 10 8.80 13.70 -22.54
CA LEU A 10 8.53 12.25 -22.62
C LEU A 10 7.09 11.92 -22.20
N PRO A 11 6.42 11.00 -22.90
CA PRO A 11 5.20 10.39 -22.42
C PRO A 11 5.40 9.74 -21.04
N LEU A 12 4.42 9.84 -20.16
CA LEU A 12 4.52 9.34 -18.76
C LEU A 12 4.92 7.86 -18.69
N ALA A 13 4.31 7.02 -19.52
CA ALA A 13 4.60 5.57 -19.53
C ALA A 13 6.05 5.28 -19.96
N GLU A 14 6.58 6.03 -20.93
CA GLU A 14 7.97 5.89 -21.38
C GLU A 14 8.93 6.39 -20.29
N ALA A 15 8.63 7.53 -19.67
CA ALA A 15 9.41 8.06 -18.55
C ALA A 15 9.48 7.05 -17.39
N LEU A 16 8.36 6.47 -17.00
CA LEU A 16 8.31 5.43 -15.98
C LEU A 16 9.13 4.20 -16.36
N ALA A 17 9.00 3.72 -17.60
CA ALA A 17 9.77 2.56 -18.08
C ALA A 17 11.27 2.82 -18.01
N ARG A 18 11.74 4.02 -18.42
CA ARG A 18 13.15 4.41 -18.34
C ARG A 18 13.64 4.47 -16.89
N VAL A 19 12.87 5.09 -15.98
CA VAL A 19 13.20 5.14 -14.56
C VAL A 19 13.35 3.73 -13.98
N LEU A 20 12.37 2.85 -14.22
CA LEU A 20 12.39 1.49 -13.67
C LEU A 20 13.50 0.61 -14.25
N ALA A 21 13.88 0.82 -15.52
CA ALA A 21 14.97 0.09 -16.17
C ALA A 21 16.35 0.52 -15.62
N ASP A 22 16.50 1.77 -15.19
CA ASP A 22 17.75 2.31 -14.61
C ASP A 22 17.97 1.87 -13.15
N LEU A 23 16.93 1.36 -12.46
CA LEU A 23 16.97 1.05 -11.04
C LEU A 23 17.13 -0.44 -10.76
N THR A 24 18.07 -0.75 -9.88
CA THR A 24 18.22 -2.09 -9.28
C THR A 24 17.79 -2.07 -7.82
N PRO A 25 17.13 -3.15 -7.32
CA PRO A 25 16.79 -3.26 -5.91
C PRO A 25 18.02 -3.10 -5.01
N LEU A 26 17.81 -2.48 -3.85
CA LEU A 26 18.84 -2.40 -2.82
C LEU A 26 19.21 -3.80 -2.33
N GLU A 27 20.50 -4.01 -2.15
CA GLU A 27 21.01 -5.31 -1.65
C GLU A 27 20.81 -5.47 -0.15
N GLY A 28 20.76 -6.73 0.29
CA GLY A 28 20.70 -7.09 1.69
C GLY A 28 19.27 -7.31 2.21
N ALA A 29 19.21 -7.56 3.51
CA ALA A 29 17.98 -7.73 4.26
C ALA A 29 18.20 -7.36 5.72
N VAL A 30 17.16 -6.84 6.37
CA VAL A 30 17.17 -6.46 7.78
C VAL A 30 16.14 -7.31 8.51
N ARG A 31 16.51 -7.89 9.66
CA ARG A 31 15.54 -8.57 10.52
C ARG A 31 14.83 -7.56 11.41
N LEU A 32 13.51 -7.51 11.33
CA LEU A 32 12.67 -6.62 12.14
C LEU A 32 11.67 -7.44 12.98
N PRO A 33 11.29 -6.95 14.16
CA PRO A 33 10.10 -7.42 14.87
C PRO A 33 8.88 -7.34 13.96
N LEU A 34 7.95 -8.29 14.08
CA LEU A 34 6.77 -8.34 13.22
C LEU A 34 5.94 -7.04 13.27
N ALA A 35 5.86 -6.39 14.44
CA ALA A 35 5.17 -5.12 14.61
C ALA A 35 5.73 -3.97 13.73
N ASP A 36 7.02 -4.04 13.37
CA ASP A 36 7.71 -3.03 12.56
C ASP A 36 7.73 -3.39 11.06
N CYS A 37 7.03 -4.47 10.67
CA CYS A 37 7.04 -4.97 9.30
C CYS A 37 5.91 -4.42 8.42
N LEU A 38 4.97 -3.62 8.96
CA LEU A 38 3.89 -3.06 8.15
C LEU A 38 4.44 -2.21 7.00
N GLY A 39 3.98 -2.48 5.78
CA GLY A 39 4.43 -1.78 4.57
C GLY A 39 5.85 -2.13 4.12
N ARG A 40 6.58 -3.01 4.84
CA ARG A 40 7.90 -3.49 4.42
C ARG A 40 7.77 -4.58 3.37
N VAL A 41 8.83 -4.81 2.62
CA VAL A 41 8.89 -5.86 1.59
C VAL A 41 9.64 -7.07 2.15
N SER A 42 9.05 -8.27 2.06
CA SER A 42 9.71 -9.49 2.51
C SER A 42 10.96 -9.77 1.67
N ALA A 43 12.07 -10.11 2.32
CA ALA A 43 13.34 -10.40 1.63
C ALA A 43 13.40 -11.83 1.12
N GLU A 44 12.71 -12.75 1.79
CA GLU A 44 12.71 -14.20 1.53
C GLU A 44 11.33 -14.78 1.84
N PRO A 45 11.00 -15.98 1.32
CA PRO A 45 9.77 -16.65 1.69
C PRO A 45 9.75 -16.98 3.20
N CYS A 46 8.58 -16.82 3.82
CA CYS A 46 8.35 -17.24 5.19
C CYS A 46 7.37 -18.40 5.21
N GLN A 47 7.73 -19.51 5.86
CA GLN A 47 6.92 -20.71 5.95
C GLN A 47 6.42 -20.93 7.37
N ALA A 48 5.27 -21.59 7.51
CA ALA A 48 4.73 -22.01 8.79
C ALA A 48 5.63 -23.09 9.41
N THR A 49 6.08 -22.87 10.65
CA THR A 49 6.93 -23.85 11.38
C THR A 49 6.11 -25.01 11.94
N ALA A 50 4.82 -24.84 12.09
CA ALA A 50 3.87 -25.85 12.58
C ALA A 50 2.50 -25.63 11.92
N SER A 51 1.65 -26.66 11.92
CA SER A 51 0.25 -26.48 11.53
C SER A 51 -0.49 -25.60 12.52
N VAL A 52 -1.44 -24.81 12.04
CA VAL A 52 -2.25 -23.86 12.82
C VAL A 52 -3.75 -24.12 12.56
N PRO A 53 -4.53 -24.31 13.64
CA PRO A 53 -4.25 -24.18 15.08
C PRO A 53 -3.41 -25.30 15.70
N GLY A 54 -3.02 -26.35 14.96
CA GLY A 54 -2.23 -27.47 15.42
C GLY A 54 -3.05 -28.59 16.13
N PHE A 55 -4.35 -28.42 16.22
CA PHE A 55 -5.31 -29.38 16.77
C PHE A 55 -6.68 -29.24 16.12
N ARG A 56 -7.46 -30.30 16.12
CA ARG A 56 -8.86 -30.26 15.68
C ARG A 56 -9.67 -29.51 16.74
N ALA A 57 -10.50 -28.55 16.32
CA ALA A 57 -11.25 -27.68 17.23
C ALA A 57 -12.74 -27.68 16.93
N ALA A 58 -13.56 -27.43 17.95
CA ALA A 58 -14.99 -27.22 17.76
C ALA A 58 -15.27 -25.87 17.08
N ILE A 59 -16.17 -25.88 16.07
CA ILE A 59 -16.59 -24.65 15.36
C ILE A 59 -17.66 -23.90 16.17
N LEU A 60 -18.40 -24.60 17.03
CA LEU A 60 -19.51 -24.05 17.80
C LEU A 60 -19.56 -24.65 19.20
N ASP A 61 -20.37 -24.04 20.06
CA ASP A 61 -20.66 -24.55 21.39
C ASP A 61 -21.62 -25.77 21.32
N GLY A 62 -21.25 -26.83 22.02
CA GLY A 62 -22.01 -28.05 21.97
C GLY A 62 -21.45 -29.18 22.82
N TYR A 63 -21.57 -30.39 22.29
CA TYR A 63 -21.06 -31.60 22.92
C TYR A 63 -20.28 -32.42 21.87
N ALA A 64 -19.04 -32.72 22.17
CA ALA A 64 -18.25 -33.63 21.36
C ALA A 64 -18.58 -35.07 21.72
N ILE A 65 -18.78 -35.90 20.69
CA ILE A 65 -19.05 -37.35 20.79
C ILE A 65 -17.99 -38.14 20.02
N ALA A 66 -17.78 -39.40 20.38
CA ALA A 66 -16.88 -40.27 19.68
C ALA A 66 -17.51 -40.79 18.36
N GLY A 67 -16.68 -40.88 17.32
CA GLY A 67 -16.92 -41.73 16.17
C GLY A 67 -18.03 -41.30 15.19
N GLU A 68 -18.26 -42.22 14.27
CA GLU A 68 -19.35 -42.23 13.30
C GLU A 68 -20.19 -43.51 13.51
N PRO A 69 -21.42 -43.57 13.15
CA PRO A 69 -22.18 -42.85 12.12
C PRO A 69 -22.83 -41.54 12.60
N VAL A 70 -23.48 -40.82 11.63
CA VAL A 70 -24.28 -39.63 11.96
C VAL A 70 -25.38 -40.03 12.92
N PRO A 71 -25.43 -39.44 14.14
CA PRO A 71 -26.39 -39.84 15.15
C PRO A 71 -27.82 -39.46 14.78
N GLN A 72 -28.79 -40.21 15.35
CA GLN A 72 -30.18 -40.04 15.09
C GLN A 72 -30.90 -39.45 16.33
N PRO A 73 -32.04 -38.74 16.17
CA PRO A 73 -32.86 -38.30 17.30
C PRO A 73 -33.20 -39.46 18.23
N GLY A 74 -33.01 -39.26 19.54
CA GLY A 74 -33.17 -40.28 20.58
C GLY A 74 -31.85 -40.93 21.02
N ASP A 75 -30.78 -40.81 20.27
CA ASP A 75 -29.44 -41.29 20.69
C ASP A 75 -28.97 -40.58 21.97
N ARG A 76 -28.26 -41.35 22.82
CA ARG A 76 -27.87 -40.90 24.19
C ARG A 76 -26.37 -41.13 24.42
N TRP A 77 -25.79 -40.21 25.18
CA TRP A 77 -24.39 -40.27 25.63
C TRP A 77 -24.27 -39.88 27.09
N ARG A 78 -23.30 -40.45 27.79
CA ARG A 78 -22.93 -39.98 29.13
C ARG A 78 -21.94 -38.83 29.04
N VAL A 79 -22.23 -37.70 29.65
CA VAL A 79 -21.32 -36.54 29.72
C VAL A 79 -20.24 -36.81 30.77
N VAL A 80 -18.97 -36.93 30.34
CA VAL A 80 -17.86 -37.34 31.22
C VAL A 80 -16.88 -36.20 31.49
N GLY A 81 -17.09 -35.02 30.90
CA GLY A 81 -16.18 -33.90 31.12
C GLY A 81 -16.46 -32.68 30.27
N ARG A 82 -15.45 -31.81 30.17
CA ARG A 82 -15.53 -30.55 29.43
C ARG A 82 -14.20 -30.24 28.76
N SER A 83 -14.24 -29.65 27.54
CA SER A 83 -13.13 -29.02 26.86
C SER A 83 -13.46 -27.56 26.61
N ALA A 84 -12.50 -26.67 26.90
CA ALA A 84 -12.60 -25.23 26.64
C ALA A 84 -11.28 -24.71 26.01
N PRO A 85 -11.29 -23.55 25.34
CA PRO A 85 -10.06 -22.91 24.88
C PRO A 85 -9.08 -22.73 26.05
N GLY A 86 -7.83 -23.20 25.88
CA GLY A 86 -6.81 -23.17 26.92
C GLY A 86 -6.96 -24.22 28.04
N ALA A 87 -8.07 -24.98 28.06
CA ALA A 87 -8.32 -26.05 29.04
C ALA A 87 -8.90 -27.30 28.33
N PRO A 88 -8.07 -28.03 27.57
CA PRO A 88 -8.51 -29.21 26.84
C PRO A 88 -8.93 -30.34 27.75
N PHE A 89 -9.88 -31.15 27.30
CA PHE A 89 -10.20 -32.42 27.98
C PHE A 89 -9.02 -33.40 27.78
N SER A 90 -8.54 -33.96 28.85
CA SER A 90 -7.45 -34.95 28.82
C SER A 90 -8.01 -36.37 28.69
N GLY A 91 -7.60 -37.06 27.64
CA GLY A 91 -7.97 -38.46 27.39
C GLY A 91 -8.79 -38.67 26.13
N ALA A 92 -9.06 -39.96 25.85
CA ALA A 92 -9.86 -40.39 24.69
C ALA A 92 -11.35 -40.45 25.06
N LEU A 93 -12.17 -40.16 24.06
CA LEU A 93 -13.65 -40.23 24.21
C LEU A 93 -14.12 -41.61 23.74
N ALA A 94 -14.63 -42.42 24.66
CA ALA A 94 -15.14 -43.75 24.33
C ALA A 94 -16.55 -43.69 23.67
N PRO A 95 -16.95 -44.71 22.90
CA PRO A 95 -18.32 -44.81 22.39
C PRO A 95 -19.37 -44.67 23.51
N GLY A 96 -20.45 -43.94 23.25
CA GLY A 96 -21.48 -43.64 24.23
C GLY A 96 -21.11 -42.56 25.27
N GLN A 97 -19.95 -41.92 25.10
CA GLN A 97 -19.57 -40.77 25.93
C GLN A 97 -19.63 -39.46 25.14
N ALA A 98 -19.88 -38.38 25.86
CA ALA A 98 -19.82 -37.00 25.34
C ALA A 98 -19.07 -36.13 26.34
N ILE A 99 -18.51 -35.04 25.86
CA ILE A 99 -18.02 -33.95 26.69
C ILE A 99 -18.67 -32.64 26.28
N ARG A 100 -18.90 -31.76 27.24
CA ARG A 100 -19.23 -30.36 26.92
C ARG A 100 -18.02 -29.74 26.19
N ILE A 101 -18.24 -29.12 25.01
CA ILE A 101 -17.18 -28.48 24.29
C ILE A 101 -17.59 -27.05 23.89
N LEU A 102 -16.64 -26.11 23.98
CA LEU A 102 -16.85 -24.72 23.60
C LEU A 102 -16.16 -24.41 22.26
N THR A 103 -16.66 -23.42 21.57
CA THR A 103 -16.08 -22.91 20.30
C THR A 103 -14.57 -22.69 20.44
N GLY A 104 -13.78 -23.21 19.52
CA GLY A 104 -12.32 -23.11 19.51
C GLY A 104 -11.61 -24.07 20.47
N ALA A 105 -12.35 -24.85 21.29
CA ALA A 105 -11.73 -25.84 22.18
C ALA A 105 -11.21 -27.04 21.39
N PRO A 106 -10.06 -27.62 21.81
CA PRO A 106 -9.53 -28.85 21.22
C PRO A 106 -10.51 -30.01 21.38
N LEU A 107 -10.69 -30.78 20.30
CA LEU A 107 -11.38 -32.07 20.39
C LEU A 107 -10.52 -33.08 21.13
N PRO A 108 -11.12 -33.94 21.95
CA PRO A 108 -10.41 -35.07 22.55
C PRO A 108 -10.02 -36.09 21.48
N GLU A 109 -9.10 -36.96 21.83
CA GLU A 109 -8.79 -38.12 21.01
C GLU A 109 -10.06 -38.95 20.78
N LEU A 110 -10.23 -39.45 19.55
CA LEU A 110 -11.43 -40.17 19.06
C LEU A 110 -12.71 -39.32 18.98
N GLY A 111 -12.68 -38.03 19.33
CA GLY A 111 -13.78 -37.10 19.09
C GLY A 111 -14.03 -36.97 17.58
N GLY A 112 -15.21 -37.36 17.07
CA GLY A 112 -15.52 -37.41 15.65
C GLY A 112 -16.54 -36.38 15.19
N ARG A 113 -17.32 -35.80 16.12
CA ARG A 113 -18.39 -34.86 15.82
C ARG A 113 -18.70 -33.96 17.02
N VAL A 114 -19.12 -32.74 16.75
CA VAL A 114 -19.72 -31.84 17.73
C VAL A 114 -21.23 -31.74 17.45
N LEU A 115 -22.04 -31.99 18.45
CA LEU A 115 -23.47 -31.76 18.42
C LEU A 115 -23.76 -30.35 18.90
N PRO A 116 -24.40 -29.47 18.09
CA PRO A 116 -24.82 -28.14 18.56
C PRO A 116 -25.68 -28.24 19.82
N GLN A 117 -25.46 -27.34 20.76
CA GLN A 117 -26.21 -27.36 22.04
C GLN A 117 -27.71 -27.18 21.83
N GLU A 118 -28.16 -26.58 20.77
CA GLU A 118 -29.55 -26.33 20.41
C GLU A 118 -30.29 -27.60 19.94
N LEU A 119 -29.52 -28.65 19.59
CA LEU A 119 -30.10 -29.92 19.11
C LEU A 119 -30.21 -31.00 20.17
N VAL A 120 -29.72 -30.72 21.38
CA VAL A 120 -29.61 -31.70 22.45
C VAL A 120 -30.29 -31.22 23.73
N THR A 121 -30.65 -32.15 24.61
CA THR A 121 -31.00 -31.87 26.01
C THR A 121 -30.07 -32.64 26.93
N ARG A 122 -29.79 -32.09 28.10
CA ARG A 122 -29.02 -32.75 29.14
C ARG A 122 -29.81 -32.84 30.42
N GLU A 123 -29.94 -34.05 30.92
CA GLU A 123 -30.50 -34.35 32.23
C GLU A 123 -29.40 -35.05 33.05
N ASP A 124 -28.95 -34.43 34.11
CA ASP A 124 -27.80 -34.84 34.91
C ASP A 124 -26.57 -35.10 34.02
N ASP A 125 -26.12 -36.36 33.93
CA ASP A 125 -24.99 -36.77 33.06
C ASP A 125 -25.43 -37.39 31.74
N THR A 126 -26.72 -37.42 31.42
CA THR A 126 -27.26 -37.99 30.19
C THR A 126 -27.54 -36.90 29.18
N LEU A 127 -26.87 -36.95 28.02
CA LEU A 127 -27.14 -36.13 26.84
C LEU A 127 -28.04 -36.90 25.89
N THR A 128 -29.10 -36.27 25.38
CA THR A 128 -30.03 -36.86 24.39
C THR A 128 -30.12 -35.96 23.16
N LEU A 129 -29.99 -36.52 21.97
CA LEU A 129 -30.22 -35.80 20.73
C LEU A 129 -31.72 -35.67 20.47
N LEU A 130 -32.21 -34.44 20.30
CA LEU A 130 -33.63 -34.13 20.10
C LEU A 130 -34.05 -34.01 18.65
N ARG A 131 -33.11 -33.58 17.77
CA ARG A 131 -33.37 -33.27 16.37
C ARG A 131 -32.27 -33.82 15.50
N GLU A 132 -32.56 -34.00 14.23
CA GLU A 132 -31.56 -34.41 13.25
C GLU A 132 -30.37 -33.41 13.20
N THR A 133 -29.18 -33.93 13.12
CA THR A 133 -27.98 -33.16 12.93
C THR A 133 -27.54 -33.23 11.45
N SER A 134 -26.85 -32.18 10.95
CA SER A 134 -26.34 -32.16 9.59
C SER A 134 -25.22 -33.18 9.41
N ALA A 135 -24.89 -33.48 8.13
CA ALA A 135 -23.71 -34.27 7.80
C ALA A 135 -22.37 -33.59 8.22
N ASN A 136 -22.38 -32.26 8.40
CA ASN A 136 -21.20 -31.50 8.86
C ASN A 136 -20.85 -31.91 10.29
N PRO A 137 -19.61 -32.35 10.58
CA PRO A 137 -19.17 -32.72 11.92
C PRO A 137 -18.92 -31.53 12.86
N TRP A 138 -18.96 -30.30 12.37
CA TRP A 138 -18.70 -29.05 13.10
C TRP A 138 -17.31 -29.00 13.76
N ILE A 139 -16.32 -29.49 13.03
CA ILE A 139 -14.93 -29.58 13.46
C ILE A 139 -14.04 -28.81 12.48
N ARG A 140 -13.21 -27.96 13.03
CA ARG A 140 -12.12 -27.27 12.32
C ARG A 140 -10.92 -28.19 12.20
N ALA A 141 -10.27 -28.23 11.05
CA ALA A 141 -9.05 -29.00 10.84
C ALA A 141 -7.86 -28.43 11.63
N ALA A 142 -6.90 -29.28 11.91
CA ALA A 142 -5.69 -28.88 12.66
C ALA A 142 -4.75 -27.94 11.85
N ASP A 143 -4.92 -27.88 10.55
CA ASP A 143 -4.14 -27.10 9.61
C ASP A 143 -5.00 -26.13 8.78
N GLU A 144 -6.17 -25.75 9.30
CA GLU A 144 -7.13 -24.90 8.57
C GLU A 144 -6.55 -23.54 8.17
N GLU A 145 -5.74 -22.91 9.04
CA GLU A 145 -5.07 -21.65 8.72
C GLU A 145 -3.80 -21.88 7.92
N ALA A 146 -2.99 -22.84 8.34
CA ALA A 146 -1.75 -23.20 7.66
C ALA A 146 -1.29 -24.61 8.03
N ALA A 147 -0.83 -25.36 7.05
CA ALA A 147 -0.08 -26.60 7.27
C ALA A 147 1.40 -26.32 7.57
N ALA A 148 2.04 -27.18 8.33
CA ALA A 148 3.49 -27.11 8.55
C ALA A 148 4.24 -27.11 7.21
N GLY A 149 5.20 -26.17 7.02
CA GLY A 149 5.95 -25.99 5.78
C GLY A 149 5.22 -25.20 4.70
N GLN A 150 3.94 -24.84 4.88
CA GLN A 150 3.21 -24.01 3.94
C GLN A 150 3.82 -22.61 3.89
N GLU A 151 3.99 -22.06 2.68
CA GLU A 151 4.40 -20.67 2.49
C GLU A 151 3.30 -19.73 2.96
N LEU A 152 3.64 -18.84 3.89
CA LEU A 152 2.76 -17.81 4.42
C LEU A 152 2.88 -16.51 3.61
N VAL A 153 4.11 -16.16 3.26
CA VAL A 153 4.46 -14.94 2.52
C VAL A 153 5.64 -15.27 1.60
N GLY A 154 5.52 -14.91 0.32
CA GLY A 154 6.60 -15.02 -0.67
C GLY A 154 7.60 -13.87 -0.58
N ALA A 155 8.78 -14.04 -1.19
CA ALA A 155 9.76 -12.96 -1.34
C ALA A 155 9.22 -11.83 -2.22
N GLY A 156 9.58 -10.58 -1.91
CA GLY A 156 9.17 -9.41 -2.69
C GLY A 156 7.74 -8.92 -2.43
N ARG A 157 6.99 -9.58 -1.54
CA ARG A 157 5.65 -9.16 -1.14
C ARG A 157 5.71 -7.98 -0.18
N ARG A 158 4.93 -6.93 -0.46
CA ARG A 158 4.69 -5.83 0.48
C ARG A 158 3.66 -6.28 1.52
N LEU A 159 4.05 -6.19 2.80
CA LEU A 159 3.28 -6.73 3.92
C LEU A 159 2.15 -5.80 4.33
N GLY A 160 0.91 -6.30 4.25
CA GLY A 160 -0.29 -5.65 4.74
C GLY A 160 -0.67 -6.12 6.16
N PRO A 161 -1.71 -5.51 6.77
CA PRO A 161 -2.19 -5.91 8.10
C PRO A 161 -2.60 -7.38 8.18
N ALA A 162 -3.24 -7.92 7.13
CA ALA A 162 -3.65 -9.32 7.06
C ALA A 162 -2.45 -10.28 7.02
N ASP A 163 -1.38 -9.92 6.27
CA ASP A 163 -0.15 -10.71 6.24
C ASP A 163 0.48 -10.78 7.64
N LEU A 164 0.57 -9.64 8.35
CA LEU A 164 1.13 -9.59 9.70
C LEU A 164 0.29 -10.41 10.69
N ALA A 165 -1.03 -10.34 10.62
CA ALA A 165 -1.92 -11.12 11.47
C ALA A 165 -1.76 -12.62 11.22
N ARG A 166 -1.66 -13.05 9.95
CA ARG A 166 -1.43 -14.45 9.57
C ARG A 166 -0.07 -14.95 10.05
N LEU A 167 0.98 -14.16 9.85
CA LEU A 167 2.33 -14.48 10.35
C LEU A 167 2.33 -14.63 11.88
N ALA A 168 1.66 -13.71 12.60
CA ALA A 168 1.54 -13.77 14.05
C ALA A 168 0.78 -15.00 14.52
N SER A 169 -0.34 -15.38 13.86
CA SER A 169 -1.11 -16.59 14.18
C SER A 169 -0.30 -17.86 13.99
N CYS A 170 0.69 -17.84 13.08
CA CYS A 170 1.62 -18.93 12.83
C CYS A 170 2.91 -18.84 13.69
N GLY A 171 2.93 -18.00 14.72
CA GLY A 171 4.03 -17.92 15.69
C GLY A 171 5.28 -17.17 15.21
N VAL A 172 5.18 -16.42 14.09
CA VAL A 172 6.31 -15.63 13.57
C VAL A 172 6.46 -14.34 14.38
N ALA A 173 7.57 -14.19 15.08
CA ALA A 173 7.87 -13.01 15.90
C ALA A 173 8.67 -11.93 15.16
N SER A 174 9.42 -12.30 14.14
CA SER A 174 10.28 -11.40 13.35
C SER A 174 10.41 -11.89 11.92
N LEU A 175 10.65 -10.97 10.99
CA LEU A 175 10.81 -11.30 9.58
C LEU A 175 12.06 -10.62 9.00
N ARG A 176 12.67 -11.23 7.98
CA ARG A 176 13.68 -10.55 7.17
C ARG A 176 12.99 -9.79 6.06
N VAL A 177 13.23 -8.48 6.03
CA VAL A 177 12.64 -7.55 5.05
C VAL A 177 13.72 -6.86 4.25
N ARG A 178 13.39 -6.41 3.05
CA ARG A 178 14.27 -5.60 2.21
C ARG A 178 14.60 -4.27 2.90
N PRO A 179 15.79 -3.69 2.69
CA PRO A 179 16.08 -2.34 3.15
C PRO A 179 15.19 -1.33 2.45
N GLN A 180 14.82 -0.26 3.16
CA GLN A 180 14.14 0.89 2.57
C GLN A 180 15.19 1.91 2.12
N PRO A 181 15.01 2.56 0.95
CA PRO A 181 15.90 3.64 0.53
C PRO A 181 15.78 4.84 1.47
N ARG A 182 16.90 5.39 1.92
CA ARG A 182 16.94 6.68 2.61
C ARG A 182 16.75 7.79 1.56
N LEU A 183 15.73 8.61 1.76
CA LEU A 183 15.40 9.72 0.86
C LEU A 183 15.99 11.02 1.40
N GLY A 184 16.74 11.72 0.55
CA GLY A 184 17.15 13.10 0.77
C GLY A 184 16.22 14.03 -0.01
N LEU A 185 15.59 14.99 0.67
CA LEU A 185 14.69 15.98 0.08
C LEU A 185 15.33 17.37 0.11
N LEU A 186 15.58 17.94 -1.06
CA LEU A 186 16.02 19.31 -1.25
C LEU A 186 14.85 20.18 -1.70
N ILE A 187 14.68 21.32 -1.06
CA ILE A 187 13.69 22.32 -1.41
C ILE A 187 14.43 23.60 -1.75
N SER A 188 14.17 24.19 -2.91
CA SER A 188 14.78 25.45 -3.32
C SER A 188 13.73 26.50 -3.69
N GLY A 189 14.07 27.76 -3.42
CA GLY A 189 13.26 28.94 -3.74
C GLY A 189 13.60 30.10 -2.84
N ASP A 190 14.03 31.23 -3.40
CA ASP A 190 14.30 32.46 -2.65
C ASP A 190 13.04 33.09 -2.06
N GLU A 191 11.88 32.76 -2.63
CA GLU A 191 10.58 33.21 -2.15
C GLU A 191 10.08 32.44 -0.92
N LEU A 192 10.76 31.35 -0.51
CA LEU A 192 10.24 30.41 0.50
C LEU A 192 10.56 30.85 1.93
N VAL A 193 9.52 30.94 2.74
CA VAL A 193 9.61 31.23 4.18
C VAL A 193 9.09 30.03 4.97
N PRO A 194 9.75 29.66 6.08
CA PRO A 194 9.22 28.57 6.93
C PRO A 194 7.79 28.86 7.43
N PRO A 195 6.90 27.87 7.49
CA PRO A 195 5.56 28.04 8.04
C PRO A 195 5.60 28.63 9.46
N GLY A 196 4.71 29.59 9.74
CA GLY A 196 4.64 30.27 11.02
C GLY A 196 5.55 31.51 11.17
N GLN A 197 6.46 31.73 10.25
CA GLN A 197 7.28 32.96 10.22
C GLN A 197 6.54 34.08 9.45
N PRO A 198 6.78 35.36 9.81
CA PRO A 198 6.30 36.51 9.04
C PRO A 198 6.80 36.44 7.60
N ARG A 199 6.00 36.93 6.65
CA ARG A 199 6.35 36.97 5.23
C ARG A 199 6.47 38.40 4.74
N ASP A 200 7.51 38.67 4.00
CA ASP A 200 7.64 39.88 3.22
C ASP A 200 6.82 39.85 1.91
N PRO A 201 6.48 41.00 1.32
CA PRO A 201 5.85 41.03 0.00
C PRO A 201 6.63 40.23 -1.04
N GLY A 202 5.95 39.32 -1.75
CA GLY A 202 6.59 38.47 -2.76
C GLY A 202 7.06 37.11 -2.25
N THR A 203 7.05 36.88 -0.92
CA THR A 203 7.39 35.56 -0.37
C THR A 203 6.15 34.69 -0.10
N ILE A 204 6.35 33.36 -0.05
CA ILE A 204 5.32 32.36 0.26
C ILE A 204 5.81 31.40 1.36
N TRP A 205 4.90 30.81 2.12
CA TRP A 205 5.28 29.74 3.04
C TRP A 205 5.62 28.47 2.29
N GLU A 206 6.73 27.86 2.67
CA GLU A 206 7.16 26.58 2.16
C GLU A 206 6.13 25.49 2.52
N SER A 207 5.60 24.79 1.51
CA SER A 207 4.57 23.77 1.67
C SER A 207 4.93 22.43 1.01
N ASN A 208 5.86 22.42 0.06
CA ASN A 208 6.20 21.23 -0.71
C ASN A 208 6.89 20.16 0.14
N GLY A 209 7.77 20.57 1.05
CA GLY A 209 8.41 19.65 1.98
C GLY A 209 7.40 18.94 2.86
N THR A 210 6.50 19.72 3.48
CA THR A 210 5.42 19.15 4.29
C THR A 210 4.52 18.23 3.49
N LEU A 211 4.13 18.61 2.28
CA LEU A 211 3.30 17.80 1.39
C LEU A 211 3.99 16.49 1.00
N LEU A 212 5.25 16.56 0.55
CA LEU A 212 5.99 15.38 0.09
C LEU A 212 6.34 14.43 1.23
N GLU A 213 6.75 14.96 2.40
CA GLU A 213 6.99 14.13 3.59
C GLU A 213 5.72 13.41 4.05
N ALA A 214 4.59 14.11 4.10
CA ALA A 214 3.30 13.50 4.46
C ALA A 214 2.86 12.46 3.44
N LEU A 215 2.98 12.75 2.14
CA LEU A 215 2.66 11.83 1.06
C LEU A 215 3.52 10.57 1.12
N LEU A 216 4.84 10.73 1.23
CA LEU A 216 5.79 9.62 1.32
C LEU A 216 5.54 8.76 2.56
N THR A 217 5.27 9.38 3.70
CA THR A 217 4.89 8.68 4.93
C THR A 217 3.62 7.84 4.74
N ARG A 218 2.61 8.40 4.08
CA ARG A 218 1.37 7.67 3.72
C ARG A 218 1.64 6.47 2.81
N LEU A 219 2.67 6.55 1.98
CA LEU A 219 3.12 5.49 1.07
C LEU A 219 4.11 4.51 1.71
N GLY A 220 4.32 4.60 3.03
CA GLY A 220 5.23 3.74 3.79
C GLY A 220 6.71 4.10 3.65
N GLN A 221 7.02 5.30 3.15
CA GLN A 221 8.38 5.80 2.97
C GLN A 221 8.71 6.92 3.96
N ARG A 222 9.99 7.14 4.23
CA ARG A 222 10.42 8.22 5.13
C ARG A 222 11.51 9.05 4.49
N VAL A 223 11.38 10.38 4.59
CA VAL A 223 12.47 11.32 4.29
C VAL A 223 13.49 11.24 5.42
N ALA A 224 14.70 10.82 5.09
CA ALA A 224 15.79 10.68 6.05
C ALA A 224 16.45 12.03 6.35
N GLN A 225 16.56 12.90 5.34
CA GLN A 225 17.11 14.24 5.46
C GLN A 225 16.32 15.22 4.60
N ARG A 226 16.04 16.41 5.15
CA ARG A 226 15.45 17.55 4.45
C ARG A 226 16.38 18.73 4.51
N ARG A 227 16.56 19.42 3.39
CA ARG A 227 17.30 20.69 3.29
C ARG A 227 16.46 21.72 2.55
N VAL A 228 16.47 22.93 3.03
CA VAL A 228 15.91 24.11 2.34
C VAL A 228 17.06 25.03 2.02
N VAL A 229 17.23 25.39 0.76
CA VAL A 229 18.38 26.13 0.25
C VAL A 229 17.89 27.24 -0.68
N ALA A 230 18.52 28.38 -0.65
CA ALA A 230 18.30 29.48 -1.61
C ALA A 230 18.64 29.03 -3.05
N ASP A 231 18.13 29.75 -4.04
CA ASP A 231 18.40 29.46 -5.46
C ASP A 231 19.82 29.91 -5.89
N ASP A 232 20.80 29.54 -5.07
CA ASP A 232 22.23 29.73 -5.33
C ASP A 232 22.86 28.43 -5.90
N PRO A 233 23.51 28.47 -7.06
CA PRO A 233 24.05 27.28 -7.72
C PRO A 233 25.06 26.50 -6.88
N GLU A 234 25.93 27.20 -6.13
CA GLU A 234 26.97 26.56 -5.32
C GLU A 234 26.35 25.86 -4.11
N ALA A 235 25.50 26.55 -3.37
CA ALA A 235 24.79 26.01 -2.22
C ALA A 235 23.87 24.84 -2.61
N LEU A 236 23.17 24.92 -3.75
CA LEU A 236 22.37 23.82 -4.30
C LEU A 236 23.23 22.62 -4.64
N GLY A 237 24.37 22.85 -5.32
CA GLY A 237 25.31 21.79 -5.70
C GLY A 237 25.86 21.05 -4.48
N GLU A 238 26.33 21.77 -3.47
CA GLU A 238 26.84 21.21 -2.21
C GLU A 238 25.75 20.43 -1.46
N ALA A 239 24.53 20.96 -1.40
CA ALA A 239 23.40 20.31 -0.74
C ALA A 239 23.03 18.99 -1.45
N LEU A 240 22.98 18.96 -2.77
CA LEU A 240 22.73 17.77 -3.56
C LEU A 240 23.80 16.68 -3.34
N GLU A 241 25.08 17.06 -3.39
CA GLU A 241 26.18 16.14 -3.14
C GLU A 241 26.15 15.56 -1.72
N ALA A 242 25.91 16.40 -0.72
CA ALA A 242 25.82 15.97 0.67
C ALA A 242 24.63 15.00 0.90
N LEU A 243 23.50 15.21 0.22
CA LEU A 243 22.39 14.27 0.26
C LEU A 243 22.74 12.96 -0.45
N ALA A 244 23.42 13.01 -1.60
CA ALA A 244 23.83 11.83 -2.35
C ALA A 244 24.84 10.95 -1.60
N GLN A 245 25.66 11.53 -0.70
CA GLN A 245 26.60 10.79 0.14
C GLN A 245 25.89 9.95 1.23
N THR A 246 24.73 10.39 1.69
CA THR A 246 24.06 9.81 2.86
C THR A 246 22.72 9.15 2.55
N CYS A 247 22.17 9.37 1.35
CA CYS A 247 20.87 8.87 0.92
C CYS A 247 20.99 8.00 -0.34
N GLU A 248 20.11 7.04 -0.49
CA GLU A 248 20.04 6.18 -1.69
C GLU A 248 19.27 6.85 -2.83
N VAL A 249 18.42 7.84 -2.53
CA VAL A 249 17.63 8.60 -3.50
C VAL A 249 17.66 10.08 -3.12
N VAL A 250 17.89 10.94 -4.09
CA VAL A 250 17.84 12.40 -3.92
C VAL A 250 16.63 12.94 -4.68
N VAL A 251 15.80 13.71 -3.98
CA VAL A 251 14.61 14.36 -4.53
C VAL A 251 14.75 15.86 -4.35
N SER A 252 14.54 16.64 -5.41
CA SER A 252 14.39 18.09 -5.27
C SER A 252 12.99 18.54 -5.65
N THR A 253 12.55 19.67 -5.11
CA THR A 253 11.35 20.37 -5.54
C THR A 253 11.67 21.85 -5.70
N GLY A 254 11.31 22.43 -6.86
CA GLY A 254 11.78 23.73 -7.33
C GLY A 254 13.00 23.60 -8.24
N GLY A 255 13.39 24.69 -8.91
CA GLY A 255 14.56 24.77 -9.77
C GLY A 255 14.59 23.85 -10.99
N VAL A 256 13.47 23.28 -11.44
CA VAL A 256 13.39 22.33 -12.57
C VAL A 256 12.58 22.84 -13.77
N SER A 257 12.22 24.11 -13.78
CA SER A 257 11.50 24.73 -14.91
C SER A 257 12.49 25.26 -15.97
N ALA A 258 12.03 25.94 -17.01
CA ALA A 258 12.90 26.49 -18.07
C ALA A 258 13.20 28.00 -17.84
N GLY A 259 13.12 28.48 -16.60
CA GLY A 259 13.37 29.87 -16.22
C GLY A 259 14.86 30.17 -15.98
N ASP A 260 15.20 31.45 -15.91
CA ASP A 260 16.60 31.91 -15.72
C ASP A 260 17.18 31.52 -14.34
N ALA A 261 16.33 31.17 -13.36
CA ALA A 261 16.69 30.70 -12.00
C ALA A 261 16.70 29.17 -11.85
N ASP A 262 16.66 28.42 -12.94
CA ASP A 262 16.60 26.95 -12.89
C ASP A 262 17.99 26.31 -12.95
N TRP A 263 18.58 26.16 -11.78
CA TRP A 263 19.95 25.66 -11.63
C TRP A 263 20.07 24.14 -11.61
N ILE A 264 18.98 23.39 -11.37
CA ILE A 264 19.04 21.93 -11.21
C ILE A 264 19.54 21.24 -12.49
N ARG A 265 19.09 21.65 -13.68
CA ARG A 265 19.54 21.04 -14.94
C ARG A 265 21.04 21.31 -15.21
N PRO A 266 21.57 22.53 -15.14
CA PRO A 266 23.01 22.79 -15.26
C PRO A 266 23.82 22.02 -14.21
N LEU A 267 23.38 21.96 -12.95
CA LEU A 267 24.09 21.26 -11.90
C LEU A 267 24.14 19.74 -12.14
N LEU A 268 23.03 19.12 -12.57
CA LEU A 268 23.04 17.71 -12.95
C LEU A 268 23.96 17.44 -14.15
N ALA A 269 23.97 18.30 -15.16
CA ALA A 269 24.84 18.14 -16.30
C ALA A 269 26.32 18.29 -15.94
N GLN A 270 26.65 19.09 -14.92
CA GLN A 270 28.00 19.35 -14.44
C GLN A 270 28.48 18.33 -13.41
N ARG A 271 27.63 17.95 -12.43
CA ARG A 271 27.98 17.16 -11.23
C ARG A 271 27.40 15.77 -11.23
N GLY A 272 26.65 15.42 -12.26
CA GLY A 272 25.93 14.14 -12.34
C GLY A 272 25.62 13.75 -13.78
N ASP A 273 24.47 13.17 -13.99
CA ASP A 273 23.96 12.73 -15.29
C ASP A 273 22.47 13.03 -15.43
N VAL A 274 22.04 13.46 -16.62
CA VAL A 274 20.62 13.75 -16.94
C VAL A 274 20.11 12.69 -17.90
N ALA A 275 19.26 11.79 -17.41
CA ALA A 275 18.65 10.77 -18.25
C ALA A 275 17.50 11.32 -19.11
N PHE A 276 16.67 12.20 -18.56
CA PHE A 276 15.68 12.95 -19.33
C PHE A 276 15.17 14.19 -18.57
N TRP A 277 14.58 15.09 -19.33
CA TRP A 277 14.04 16.37 -18.90
C TRP A 277 12.68 16.60 -19.53
N LYS A 278 11.69 17.09 -18.76
CA LYS A 278 10.30 17.34 -19.14
C LYS A 278 9.45 16.08 -19.39
N LEU A 279 8.20 16.18 -18.96
CA LEU A 279 7.15 15.21 -19.24
C LEU A 279 6.09 15.78 -20.18
N PHE A 280 5.58 14.95 -21.06
CA PHE A 280 4.38 15.26 -21.85
C PHE A 280 3.14 14.97 -21.00
N LEU A 281 2.92 15.80 -19.96
CA LEU A 281 1.88 15.63 -18.95
C LEU A 281 1.40 16.98 -18.40
N LYS A 282 0.16 17.04 -17.95
CA LYS A 282 -0.43 18.15 -17.18
C LYS A 282 -1.17 17.59 -15.96
N PRO A 283 -0.90 18.12 -14.72
CA PRO A 283 0.27 18.93 -14.37
C PRO A 283 1.54 18.07 -14.34
N GLY A 284 2.71 18.71 -14.33
CA GLY A 284 3.98 18.00 -14.14
C GLY A 284 4.95 18.04 -15.32
N ARG A 285 4.76 18.98 -16.31
CA ARG A 285 5.69 19.13 -17.43
C ARG A 285 7.12 19.37 -16.98
N PRO A 286 7.44 20.31 -16.06
CA PRO A 286 8.77 20.40 -15.48
C PRO A 286 9.03 19.14 -14.63
N PHE A 287 10.06 18.41 -15.01
CA PHE A 287 10.50 17.21 -14.28
C PHE A 287 11.89 16.83 -14.76
N ALA A 288 12.74 16.37 -13.87
CA ALA A 288 14.05 15.87 -14.22
C ALA A 288 14.29 14.50 -13.61
N TYR A 289 14.90 13.61 -14.35
CA TYR A 289 15.43 12.35 -13.85
C TYR A 289 16.88 12.17 -14.30
N GLY A 290 17.71 11.70 -13.40
CA GLY A 290 19.12 11.45 -13.65
C GLY A 290 19.82 10.89 -12.43
N ARG A 291 21.11 11.18 -12.30
CA ARG A 291 21.93 10.74 -11.16
C ARG A 291 22.79 11.89 -10.63
N ILE A 292 22.97 11.90 -9.31
CA ILE A 292 23.93 12.77 -8.62
C ILE A 292 24.76 11.92 -7.65
N GLY A 293 26.09 12.00 -7.73
CA GLY A 293 26.96 11.13 -6.95
C GLY A 293 26.67 9.64 -7.14
N GLY A 294 26.21 9.23 -8.32
CA GLY A 294 25.78 7.85 -8.63
C GLY A 294 24.41 7.46 -8.10
N ARG A 295 23.75 8.33 -7.33
CA ARG A 295 22.40 8.06 -6.75
C ARG A 295 21.30 8.54 -7.69
N PRO A 296 20.18 7.81 -7.82
CA PRO A 296 19.02 8.29 -8.55
C PRO A 296 18.55 9.66 -8.03
N PHE A 297 18.30 10.55 -8.96
CA PHE A 297 17.82 11.90 -8.69
C PHE A 297 16.47 12.15 -9.36
N PHE A 298 15.55 12.74 -8.61
CA PHE A 298 14.21 13.13 -9.05
C PHE A 298 14.01 14.62 -8.80
N GLY A 299 13.99 15.41 -9.86
CA GLY A 299 13.63 16.82 -9.81
C GLY A 299 12.14 17.01 -10.04
N LEU A 300 11.40 17.29 -8.97
CA LEU A 300 9.96 17.49 -9.00
C LEU A 300 9.63 18.97 -9.25
N PRO A 301 8.45 19.27 -9.87
CA PRO A 301 8.00 20.65 -10.06
C PRO A 301 7.92 21.45 -8.76
N GLY A 302 8.15 22.77 -8.82
CA GLY A 302 7.92 23.69 -7.69
C GLY A 302 6.44 23.86 -7.33
N ASN A 303 5.52 23.71 -8.31
CA ASN A 303 4.09 23.75 -8.02
C ASN A 303 3.62 22.49 -7.23
N PRO A 304 2.98 22.64 -6.07
CA PRO A 304 2.73 21.54 -5.13
C PRO A 304 1.90 20.40 -5.69
N VAL A 305 0.84 20.69 -6.44
CA VAL A 305 0.01 19.65 -7.06
C VAL A 305 0.79 18.86 -8.10
N ALA A 306 1.63 19.55 -8.89
CA ALA A 306 2.47 18.90 -9.88
C ALA A 306 3.55 18.03 -9.21
N ALA A 307 4.15 18.50 -8.12
CA ALA A 307 5.11 17.74 -7.32
C ALA A 307 4.47 16.45 -6.76
N ALA A 308 3.30 16.54 -6.15
CA ALA A 308 2.58 15.37 -5.62
C ALA A 308 2.22 14.36 -6.72
N ILE A 309 1.68 14.82 -7.86
CA ILE A 309 1.30 13.93 -8.97
C ILE A 309 2.53 13.26 -9.58
N THR A 310 3.61 14.00 -9.84
CA THR A 310 4.84 13.38 -10.39
C THR A 310 5.52 12.45 -9.38
N ALA A 311 5.45 12.76 -8.09
CA ALA A 311 5.91 11.84 -7.05
C ALA A 311 5.10 10.52 -7.05
N LEU A 312 3.78 10.58 -7.17
CA LEU A 312 2.92 9.38 -7.26
C LEU A 312 3.19 8.57 -8.53
N GLN A 313 3.42 9.23 -9.67
CA GLN A 313 3.53 8.57 -10.97
C GLN A 313 4.93 8.02 -11.26
N LEU A 314 5.98 8.59 -10.71
CA LEU A 314 7.38 8.24 -11.04
C LEU A 314 8.22 7.90 -9.82
N LEU A 315 8.19 8.73 -8.77
CA LEU A 315 9.03 8.50 -7.58
C LEU A 315 8.53 7.28 -6.79
N TRP A 316 7.24 7.16 -6.53
CA TRP A 316 6.71 6.05 -5.75
C TRP A 316 6.96 4.67 -6.41
N PRO A 317 6.68 4.44 -7.70
CA PRO A 317 7.08 3.19 -8.37
C PRO A 317 8.60 2.93 -8.32
N ALA A 318 9.41 3.96 -8.43
CA ALA A 318 10.86 3.86 -8.30
C ALA A 318 11.29 3.36 -6.90
N LEU A 319 10.67 3.87 -5.84
CA LEU A 319 10.93 3.44 -4.47
C LEU A 319 10.50 1.98 -4.25
N GLN A 320 9.36 1.57 -4.79
CA GLN A 320 8.93 0.17 -4.77
C GLN A 320 9.95 -0.74 -5.47
N ARG A 321 10.47 -0.32 -6.62
CA ARG A 321 11.53 -1.04 -7.35
C ARG A 321 12.80 -1.17 -6.54
N LEU A 322 13.24 -0.10 -5.88
CA LEU A 322 14.43 -0.09 -5.02
C LEU A 322 14.27 -1.00 -3.80
N GLU A 323 13.08 -1.10 -3.24
CA GLU A 323 12.76 -2.05 -2.15
C GLU A 323 12.64 -3.50 -2.64
N GLY A 324 12.76 -3.77 -3.93
CA GLY A 324 12.68 -5.11 -4.50
C GLY A 324 11.25 -5.67 -4.60
N SER A 325 10.23 -4.83 -4.53
CA SER A 325 8.86 -5.22 -4.90
C SER A 325 8.58 -4.90 -6.37
N THR A 326 7.60 -5.57 -6.95
CA THR A 326 7.05 -5.20 -8.25
C THR A 326 6.28 -3.88 -8.09
N PRO A 327 6.61 -2.82 -8.84
CA PRO A 327 5.86 -1.58 -8.78
C PRO A 327 4.40 -1.80 -9.20
N GLU A 328 3.48 -1.45 -8.32
CA GLU A 328 2.05 -1.53 -8.57
C GLU A 328 1.52 -0.13 -8.90
N PRO A 329 0.83 0.07 -10.03
CA PRO A 329 0.17 1.32 -10.33
C PRO A 329 -1.00 1.56 -9.37
N LEU A 330 -1.44 2.81 -9.24
CA LEU A 330 -2.69 3.11 -8.56
C LEU A 330 -3.84 2.34 -9.22
N PRO A 331 -4.81 1.81 -8.43
CA PRO A 331 -5.97 1.11 -8.98
C PRO A 331 -6.72 2.00 -9.97
N ARG A 332 -7.13 1.43 -11.11
CA ARG A 332 -7.84 2.15 -12.17
C ARG A 332 -9.27 1.67 -12.28
N LEU A 333 -10.16 2.62 -12.51
CA LEU A 333 -11.58 2.35 -12.72
C LEU A 333 -12.14 3.26 -13.81
N GLN A 334 -13.23 2.85 -14.44
CA GLN A 334 -13.96 3.71 -15.36
C GLN A 334 -15.03 4.51 -14.62
N VAL A 335 -15.12 5.80 -14.93
CA VAL A 335 -16.07 6.72 -14.33
C VAL A 335 -16.73 7.55 -15.41
N ARG A 336 -17.97 8.01 -15.19
CA ARG A 336 -18.61 9.00 -16.05
C ARG A 336 -18.42 10.39 -15.48
N LEU A 337 -18.20 11.36 -16.36
CA LEU A 337 -18.07 12.75 -15.96
C LEU A 337 -19.42 13.30 -15.48
N ALA A 338 -19.47 13.85 -14.27
CA ALA A 338 -20.72 14.34 -13.66
C ALA A 338 -21.23 15.64 -14.29
N ALA A 339 -20.33 16.49 -14.79
CA ALA A 339 -20.61 17.78 -15.42
C ALA A 339 -19.60 18.04 -16.55
N PRO A 340 -19.91 18.92 -17.52
CA PRO A 340 -18.95 19.27 -18.57
C PRO A 340 -17.66 19.84 -17.99
N PHE A 341 -16.52 19.49 -18.59
CA PHE A 341 -15.20 19.99 -18.19
C PHE A 341 -14.51 20.67 -19.36
N LYS A 342 -14.28 21.99 -19.24
CA LYS A 342 -13.64 22.80 -20.28
C LYS A 342 -12.11 22.69 -20.17
N ARG A 343 -11.47 22.28 -21.26
CA ARG A 343 -10.00 22.26 -21.41
C ARG A 343 -9.60 22.43 -22.88
N GLY A 344 -8.34 22.82 -23.11
CA GLY A 344 -7.73 22.69 -24.44
C GLY A 344 -7.16 21.30 -24.65
N SER A 345 -7.13 20.81 -25.89
CA SER A 345 -6.34 19.65 -26.30
C SER A 345 -4.84 19.96 -26.26
N GLY A 346 -4.01 18.98 -26.45
CA GLY A 346 -2.56 19.12 -26.68
C GLY A 346 -1.66 18.32 -25.73
N ARG A 347 -2.03 18.10 -24.48
CA ARG A 347 -1.28 17.23 -23.53
C ARG A 347 -2.20 16.35 -22.74
N PRO A 348 -1.77 15.10 -22.40
CA PRO A 348 -2.51 14.28 -21.44
C PRO A 348 -2.65 15.02 -20.11
N GLU A 349 -3.79 14.87 -19.46
CA GLU A 349 -4.05 15.53 -18.19
C GLU A 349 -4.51 14.55 -17.12
N LEU A 350 -3.90 14.64 -15.93
CA LEU A 350 -4.37 13.97 -14.70
C LEU A 350 -5.17 15.01 -13.88
N ALA A 351 -6.47 15.09 -14.14
CA ALA A 351 -7.34 16.04 -13.47
C ALA A 351 -7.87 15.48 -12.14
N ARG A 352 -7.83 16.32 -11.08
CA ARG A 352 -8.34 15.95 -9.75
C ARG A 352 -9.85 15.95 -9.78
N ALA A 353 -10.46 14.87 -9.25
CA ALA A 353 -11.91 14.75 -9.15
C ALA A 353 -12.32 14.03 -7.86
N ARG A 354 -13.57 14.27 -7.43
CA ARG A 354 -14.21 13.49 -6.37
C ARG A 354 -14.96 12.33 -6.99
N LEU A 355 -14.97 11.20 -6.30
CA LEU A 355 -15.78 10.06 -6.67
C LEU A 355 -17.16 10.17 -6.02
N ARG A 356 -18.21 10.10 -6.85
CA ARG A 356 -19.59 9.94 -6.39
C ARG A 356 -20.15 8.62 -6.89
N VAL A 357 -20.89 7.95 -6.04
CA VAL A 357 -21.64 6.75 -6.41
C VAL A 357 -23.13 7.12 -6.38
N THR A 358 -23.82 6.89 -7.49
CA THR A 358 -25.28 7.12 -7.56
C THR A 358 -26.03 6.03 -6.80
N ALA A 359 -27.32 6.24 -6.55
CA ALA A 359 -28.18 5.22 -5.94
C ALA A 359 -28.28 3.93 -6.79
N THR A 360 -28.01 4.00 -8.09
CA THR A 360 -27.98 2.86 -9.02
C THR A 360 -26.61 2.21 -9.13
N GLY A 361 -25.61 2.67 -8.36
CA GLY A 361 -24.25 2.13 -8.37
C GLY A 361 -23.34 2.70 -9.48
N GLU A 362 -23.79 3.68 -10.24
CA GLU A 362 -22.95 4.32 -11.26
C GLU A 362 -21.86 5.18 -10.61
N LEU A 363 -20.62 5.07 -11.12
CA LEU A 363 -19.48 5.83 -10.66
C LEU A 363 -19.34 7.14 -11.45
N LEU A 364 -19.43 8.25 -10.75
CA LEU A 364 -19.32 9.59 -11.33
C LEU A 364 -18.05 10.29 -10.83
N ALA A 365 -17.36 10.97 -11.75
CA ALA A 365 -16.26 11.87 -11.43
C ALA A 365 -16.75 13.31 -11.44
N GLU A 366 -16.60 13.98 -10.32
CA GLU A 366 -16.92 15.38 -10.12
C GLU A 366 -15.63 16.20 -10.10
N VAL A 367 -15.33 16.90 -11.20
CA VAL A 367 -14.16 17.78 -11.26
C VAL A 367 -14.49 19.07 -10.54
N ASP A 368 -13.85 19.29 -9.38
CA ASP A 368 -14.11 20.44 -8.54
C ASP A 368 -13.15 21.60 -8.84
N GLY A 369 -13.71 22.74 -9.23
CA GLY A 369 -13.03 24.02 -9.35
C GLY A 369 -11.80 24.04 -10.28
N SER A 370 -10.86 24.92 -9.94
CA SER A 370 -9.66 25.15 -10.74
C SER A 370 -8.66 24.01 -10.65
N GLN A 371 -8.20 23.52 -11.79
CA GLN A 371 -7.15 22.51 -11.93
C GLN A 371 -5.73 23.13 -11.96
N ALA A 372 -5.55 24.34 -11.43
CA ALA A 372 -4.24 24.98 -11.33
C ALA A 372 -3.28 24.14 -10.48
N SER A 373 -2.02 24.01 -10.93
CA SER A 373 -1.00 23.17 -10.27
C SER A 373 -0.47 23.75 -8.96
N SER A 374 -0.72 25.04 -8.69
CA SER A 374 -0.40 25.73 -7.44
C SER A 374 -1.46 25.56 -6.34
N ARG A 375 -2.66 25.06 -6.68
CA ARG A 375 -3.81 25.02 -5.77
C ARG A 375 -3.84 23.73 -4.95
N ILE A 376 -3.09 23.68 -3.85
CA ILE A 376 -2.97 22.50 -2.95
C ILE A 376 -4.33 22.00 -2.45
N GLY A 377 -5.25 22.91 -2.13
CA GLY A 377 -6.59 22.56 -1.64
C GLY A 377 -7.38 21.62 -2.58
N SER A 378 -7.03 21.59 -3.85
CA SER A 378 -7.64 20.66 -4.83
C SER A 378 -7.22 19.19 -4.64
N LEU A 379 -6.14 18.92 -3.90
CA LEU A 379 -5.72 17.56 -3.53
C LEU A 379 -6.50 17.04 -2.32
N GLY A 380 -6.83 17.91 -1.36
CA GLY A 380 -7.46 17.52 -0.10
C GLY A 380 -8.86 16.90 -0.23
N GLY A 381 -9.54 17.11 -1.36
CA GLY A 381 -10.85 16.52 -1.65
C GLY A 381 -10.84 15.55 -2.82
N ALA A 382 -9.69 15.28 -3.42
CA ALA A 382 -9.60 14.41 -4.60
C ALA A 382 -9.59 12.93 -4.21
N ASP A 383 -10.50 12.16 -4.78
CA ASP A 383 -10.52 10.70 -4.70
C ASP A 383 -9.87 10.08 -5.95
N LEU A 384 -9.83 10.85 -7.04
CA LEU A 384 -9.48 10.38 -8.37
C LEU A 384 -8.50 11.31 -9.07
N LEU A 385 -7.64 10.73 -9.91
CA LEU A 385 -6.97 11.42 -11.02
C LEU A 385 -7.60 10.92 -12.32
N LEU A 386 -8.39 11.77 -12.99
CA LEU A 386 -8.97 11.47 -14.31
C LEU A 386 -7.86 11.44 -15.34
N GLU A 387 -7.77 10.38 -16.11
CA GLU A 387 -6.84 10.24 -17.22
C GLU A 387 -7.50 10.80 -18.49
N ILE A 388 -7.11 12.00 -18.88
CA ILE A 388 -7.65 12.65 -20.05
C ILE A 388 -6.60 12.66 -21.16
N PRO A 389 -6.81 11.93 -22.27
CA PRO A 389 -5.89 11.87 -23.40
C PRO A 389 -5.59 13.24 -24.03
N ALA A 390 -4.46 13.35 -24.71
CA ALA A 390 -3.98 14.61 -25.28
C ALA A 390 -4.89 15.18 -26.36
N GLU A 391 -5.49 14.30 -27.16
CA GLU A 391 -6.36 14.62 -28.29
C GLU A 391 -7.74 15.15 -27.86
N LEU A 392 -8.17 14.85 -26.64
CA LEU A 392 -9.46 15.33 -26.16
C LEU A 392 -9.38 16.79 -25.75
N GLY A 393 -10.32 17.59 -26.28
CA GLY A 393 -10.58 18.96 -25.84
C GLY A 393 -11.54 18.99 -24.64
N SER A 394 -12.53 19.90 -24.71
CA SER A 394 -13.59 19.94 -23.70
C SER A 394 -14.39 18.64 -23.68
N LEU A 395 -14.76 18.22 -22.48
CA LEU A 395 -15.46 16.97 -22.22
C LEU A 395 -16.90 17.22 -21.86
N GLU A 396 -17.78 16.33 -22.29
CA GLU A 396 -19.21 16.42 -22.04
C GLU A 396 -19.62 15.63 -20.79
N ARG A 397 -20.74 16.02 -20.17
CA ARG A 397 -21.37 15.24 -19.11
C ARG A 397 -21.68 13.82 -19.60
N GLY A 398 -21.43 12.82 -18.74
CA GLY A 398 -21.66 11.41 -19.04
C GLY A 398 -20.56 10.75 -19.86
N GLN A 399 -19.56 11.49 -20.34
CA GLN A 399 -18.40 10.92 -21.04
C GLN A 399 -17.66 9.94 -20.14
N LEU A 400 -17.37 8.75 -20.66
CA LEU A 400 -16.65 7.69 -19.94
C LEU A 400 -15.13 7.94 -20.02
N LEU A 401 -14.47 7.92 -18.87
CA LEU A 401 -13.03 8.14 -18.74
C LEU A 401 -12.42 7.10 -17.80
N TRP A 402 -11.13 6.82 -17.97
CA TRP A 402 -10.35 6.14 -16.96
C TRP A 402 -9.94 7.12 -15.85
N ALA A 403 -9.88 6.59 -14.63
CA ALA A 403 -9.41 7.32 -13.48
C ALA A 403 -8.53 6.43 -12.60
N GLN A 404 -7.49 7.01 -12.02
CA GLN A 404 -6.70 6.38 -10.98
C GLN A 404 -7.32 6.70 -9.62
N LEU A 405 -7.50 5.69 -8.76
CA LEU A 405 -8.03 5.86 -7.42
C LEU A 405 -6.90 6.26 -6.46
N LEU A 406 -7.05 7.40 -5.79
CA LEU A 406 -6.07 7.92 -4.82
C LEU A 406 -6.18 7.27 -3.42
N ARG A 407 -7.12 6.35 -3.25
CA ARG A 407 -7.30 5.58 -2.01
C ARG A 407 -6.56 4.26 -2.12
N LEU A 408 -5.63 4.02 -1.19
CA LEU A 408 -4.93 2.75 -1.11
C LEU A 408 -5.80 1.69 -0.42
N PRO A 409 -5.63 0.38 -0.75
CA PRO A 409 -6.24 -0.72 -0.02
C PRO A 409 -5.91 -0.65 1.48
N ILE A 410 -6.86 -1.10 2.32
CA ILE A 410 -6.66 -1.14 3.78
C ILE A 410 -5.89 -2.41 4.18
N PHE A 411 -6.13 -3.52 3.47
CA PHE A 411 -5.52 -4.83 3.74
C PHE A 411 -4.66 -5.33 2.59
#